data_8d520dd8ec04f2ef5ec561d3999eae3a
#
_entry.id   8d520dd8ec04f2ef5ec561d3999eae3a
#
_cell.length_a   1.000
_cell.length_b   1.000
_cell.length_c   1.000
_cell.angle_alpha   90.00
_cell.angle_beta   90.00
_cell.angle_gamma   90.00
#
_symmetry.space_group_name_H-M   'P 1'
#
loop_
_entity.id
_entity.type
_entity.pdbx_description
1 polymer ?
#
loop_
_entity_poly.entity_id
_entity_poly.type
_entity_poly.pdbx_seq_one_letter_code
_entity_poly.pdbx_strand_id
1 'polypeptide(L)'
;MIRALQLIMSLSLLVIVHEGGHFLFARLFKTRVEKFCLFFDPWFTLFKFKPKHSDTEYGIGWLPLGGYVKIAGMIDESMDTEQMKQPMQPWEFRAKPAWQRLLIMVGGVLFNFLLALFIYSMILFTWGDEYIPVQKAPLGMDFNETAKAIGFRDGDILISADGVPFERYDGDLLTSIVDARQVSVLRDGEAASVYIPEDMMNRLLADSVRFASFRFPYVVDSLIVGYPAASAGLQVGDSITHLDGKSIAYYDFKEEMLKRKKANASHEVTLTYVRNGVTDTLSMMTNADYEIGVAARTATDKLLPVVRKEYSFLSSFPAGVSLGVKTLKGYVGQMKYLFSKEGAKQLGGFGTIGSIFPATWDWHQFWYMTAFLSIILAFMNI
;
A
#
# COMPACT_ATOMS: atom_id res chain seq x y z
N MET A 1 11.17 -16.27 1.22
CA MET A 1 12.46 -15.98 0.55
C MET A 1 12.37 -14.75 -0.36
N ILE A 2 11.44 -14.69 -1.35
CA ILE A 2 11.30 -13.54 -2.28
C ILE A 2 11.05 -12.21 -1.57
N ARG A 3 10.16 -12.14 -0.58
CA ARG A 3 9.91 -10.93 0.22
C ARG A 3 11.18 -10.40 0.91
N ALA A 4 11.96 -11.28 1.51
CA ALA A 4 13.21 -10.90 2.18
C ALA A 4 14.24 -10.36 1.18
N LEU A 5 14.34 -10.98 0.00
CA LEU A 5 15.23 -10.52 -1.07
C LEU A 5 14.83 -9.11 -1.55
N GLN A 6 13.54 -8.88 -1.80
CA GLN A 6 13.03 -7.58 -2.21
C GLN A 6 13.30 -6.51 -1.13
N LEU A 7 13.05 -6.83 0.14
CA LEU A 7 13.34 -5.93 1.26
C LEU A 7 14.83 -5.57 1.33
N ILE A 8 15.72 -6.56 1.26
CA ILE A 8 17.19 -6.32 1.32
C ILE A 8 17.63 -5.48 0.12
N MET A 9 17.17 -5.76 -1.09
CA MET A 9 17.50 -4.97 -2.28
C MET A 9 17.01 -3.52 -2.17
N SER A 10 15.77 -3.34 -1.72
CA SER A 10 15.20 -2.02 -1.48
C SER A 10 16.02 -1.24 -0.45
N LEU A 11 16.25 -1.82 0.75
CA LEU A 11 17.04 -1.18 1.80
C LEU A 11 18.47 -0.89 1.34
N SER A 12 19.11 -1.79 0.59
CA SER A 12 20.45 -1.56 0.05
C SER A 12 20.50 -0.32 -0.84
N LEU A 13 19.52 -0.18 -1.75
CA LEU A 13 19.42 1.00 -2.61
C LEU A 13 19.22 2.28 -1.79
N LEU A 14 18.29 2.24 -0.83
CA LEU A 14 17.97 3.39 0.00
C LEU A 14 19.16 3.84 0.85
N VAL A 15 19.87 2.88 1.43
CA VAL A 15 21.08 3.15 2.22
C VAL A 15 22.18 3.75 1.36
N ILE A 16 22.47 3.17 0.17
CA ILE A 16 23.49 3.72 -0.73
C ILE A 16 23.18 5.16 -1.10
N VAL A 17 21.92 5.47 -1.40
CA VAL A 17 21.51 6.82 -1.80
C VAL A 17 21.55 7.78 -0.61
N HIS A 18 21.12 7.31 0.58
CA HIS A 18 21.19 8.09 1.82
C HIS A 18 22.63 8.48 2.17
N GLU A 19 23.48 7.48 2.32
CA GLU A 19 24.90 7.69 2.62
C GLU A 19 25.62 8.46 1.51
N GLY A 20 25.22 8.21 0.25
CA GLY A 20 25.68 8.96 -0.91
C GLY A 20 25.35 10.45 -0.84
N GLY A 21 24.24 10.83 -0.24
CA GLY A 21 23.85 12.23 -0.01
C GLY A 21 24.79 12.92 0.98
N HIS A 22 25.07 12.30 2.13
CA HIS A 22 26.06 12.79 3.09
C HIS A 22 27.45 12.91 2.47
N PHE A 23 27.86 11.85 1.79
CA PHE A 23 29.15 11.77 1.11
C PHE A 23 29.33 12.89 0.07
N LEU A 24 28.31 13.11 -0.77
CA LEU A 24 28.36 14.11 -1.83
C LEU A 24 28.58 15.53 -1.27
N PHE A 25 27.77 15.92 -0.27
CA PHE A 25 27.91 17.24 0.35
C PHE A 25 29.21 17.36 1.14
N ALA A 26 29.65 16.33 1.85
CA ALA A 26 30.94 16.34 2.52
C ALA A 26 32.09 16.60 1.51
N ARG A 27 32.09 15.90 0.39
CA ARG A 27 33.09 16.08 -0.69
C ARG A 27 32.98 17.45 -1.35
N LEU A 28 31.75 17.94 -1.63
CA LEU A 28 31.52 19.28 -2.21
C LEU A 28 32.12 20.40 -1.33
N PHE A 29 31.99 20.27 -0.02
CA PHE A 29 32.52 21.24 0.93
C PHE A 29 33.94 20.93 1.42
N LYS A 30 34.65 20.03 0.73
CA LYS A 30 36.03 19.62 1.05
C LYS A 30 36.18 19.16 2.49
N THR A 31 35.18 18.46 3.01
CA THR A 31 35.25 17.74 4.25
C THR A 31 35.79 16.35 3.98
N ARG A 32 36.76 15.91 4.79
CA ARG A 32 37.36 14.59 4.62
C ARG A 32 36.37 13.50 4.99
N VAL A 33 36.20 12.51 4.11
CA VAL A 33 35.45 11.31 4.38
C VAL A 33 36.43 10.16 4.51
N GLU A 34 36.41 9.50 5.67
CA GLU A 34 37.36 8.43 6.01
C GLU A 34 36.88 7.07 5.51
N LYS A 35 35.55 6.78 5.66
CA LYS A 35 34.99 5.52 5.23
C LYS A 35 33.59 5.71 4.64
N PHE A 36 33.28 4.93 3.62
CA PHE A 36 31.94 4.75 3.06
C PHE A 36 31.63 3.26 3.07
N CYS A 37 30.72 2.81 3.91
CA CYS A 37 30.40 1.40 4.06
C CYS A 37 28.92 1.13 3.78
N LEU A 38 28.66 0.28 2.77
CA LEU A 38 27.37 -0.31 2.59
C LEU A 38 27.24 -1.48 3.55
N PHE A 39 26.19 -1.48 4.34
CA PHE A 39 25.93 -2.38 5.45
C PHE A 39 26.91 -2.20 6.62
N PHE A 40 26.41 -2.49 7.80
CA PHE A 40 27.26 -2.49 8.99
C PHE A 40 28.26 -3.63 8.96
N ASP A 41 29.46 -3.36 9.45
CA ASP A 41 30.57 -4.29 9.49
C ASP A 41 31.12 -4.53 10.91
N PRO A 42 30.25 -4.81 11.93
CA PRO A 42 30.75 -5.12 13.26
C PRO A 42 31.67 -6.31 13.17
N TRP A 43 32.86 -6.15 13.74
CA TRP A 43 33.98 -7.09 13.81
C TRP A 43 34.74 -7.30 12.49
N PHE A 44 34.12 -7.37 11.31
CA PHE A 44 34.84 -7.55 10.05
C PHE A 44 34.05 -6.99 8.86
N THR A 45 34.80 -6.56 7.84
CA THR A 45 34.27 -6.10 6.55
C THR A 45 34.41 -7.23 5.52
N LEU A 46 33.33 -7.55 4.75
CA LEU A 46 33.35 -8.58 3.70
C LEU A 46 34.30 -8.18 2.56
N PHE A 47 34.21 -6.92 2.16
CA PHE A 47 35.04 -6.36 1.10
C PHE A 47 35.43 -4.93 1.46
N LYS A 48 36.70 -4.56 1.20
CA LYS A 48 37.18 -3.19 1.36
C LYS A 48 38.13 -2.82 0.25
N PHE A 49 38.04 -1.57 -0.20
CA PHE A 49 38.87 -1.02 -1.24
C PHE A 49 39.19 0.44 -0.95
N LYS A 50 40.45 0.81 -1.04
CA LYS A 50 40.93 2.19 -0.92
C LYS A 50 41.67 2.62 -2.17
N PRO A 51 41.12 3.58 -2.97
CA PRO A 51 41.82 4.12 -4.15
C PRO A 51 43.14 4.80 -3.74
N LYS A 52 44.16 4.65 -4.58
CA LYS A 52 45.50 5.19 -4.31
C LYS A 52 45.61 6.71 -4.04
N HIS A 53 44.60 7.46 -4.59
CA HIS A 53 44.57 8.93 -4.49
C HIS A 53 43.34 9.42 -3.72
N SER A 54 42.74 8.57 -2.87
CA SER A 54 41.59 8.92 -2.05
C SER A 54 41.88 8.66 -0.58
N ASP A 55 41.39 9.57 0.27
CA ASP A 55 41.44 9.34 1.73
C ASP A 55 40.31 8.39 2.18
N THR A 56 39.30 8.15 1.31
CA THR A 56 38.14 7.36 1.64
C THR A 56 38.39 5.86 1.40
N GLU A 57 38.13 5.05 2.40
CA GLU A 57 37.99 3.59 2.28
C GLU A 57 36.54 3.23 1.97
N TYR A 58 36.30 2.45 0.92
CA TYR A 58 35.00 1.92 0.57
C TYR A 58 34.88 0.48 1.03
N GLY A 59 33.75 0.12 1.65
CA GLY A 59 33.53 -1.21 2.20
C GLY A 59 32.12 -1.74 1.99
N ILE A 60 32.01 -3.06 2.09
CA ILE A 60 30.73 -3.77 2.20
C ILE A 60 30.78 -4.59 3.48
N GLY A 61 29.89 -4.27 4.41
CA GLY A 61 29.67 -5.03 5.63
C GLY A 61 28.84 -6.29 5.40
N TRP A 62 28.68 -7.09 6.42
CA TRP A 62 27.92 -8.33 6.35
C TRP A 62 26.48 -8.22 6.89
N LEU A 63 26.18 -7.15 7.66
CA LEU A 63 24.88 -6.97 8.31
C LEU A 63 23.99 -5.99 7.53
N PRO A 64 22.99 -6.46 6.75
CA PRO A 64 22.21 -5.63 5.83
C PRO A 64 21.09 -4.85 6.54
N LEU A 65 21.41 -4.19 7.66
CA LEU A 65 20.47 -3.39 8.46
C LEU A 65 20.71 -1.88 8.36
N GLY A 66 21.65 -1.44 7.52
CA GLY A 66 22.02 -0.03 7.35
C GLY A 66 23.41 0.09 6.75
N GLY A 67 23.94 1.29 6.67
CA GLY A 67 25.30 1.60 6.25
C GLY A 67 25.78 2.82 7.00
N TYR A 68 26.97 3.32 6.68
CA TYR A 68 27.46 4.55 7.30
C TYR A 68 28.54 5.23 6.46
N VAL A 69 28.62 6.54 6.64
CA VAL A 69 29.69 7.39 6.09
C VAL A 69 30.43 8.02 7.26
N LYS A 70 31.70 7.64 7.46
CA LYS A 70 32.54 8.25 8.49
C LYS A 70 33.13 9.56 7.98
N ILE A 71 32.60 10.68 8.48
CA ILE A 71 33.02 12.04 8.14
C ILE A 71 33.93 12.57 9.25
N ALA A 72 35.13 13.05 8.91
CA ALA A 72 36.08 13.55 9.87
C ALA A 72 35.53 14.73 10.70
N GLY A 73 35.61 14.64 12.00
CA GLY A 73 35.12 15.67 12.94
C GLY A 73 33.60 15.71 13.11
N MET A 74 32.91 14.65 12.74
CA MET A 74 31.49 14.42 13.00
C MET A 74 31.33 13.18 13.89
N ILE A 75 30.46 13.25 14.88
CA ILE A 75 30.03 12.07 15.63
C ILE A 75 28.88 11.46 14.80
N ASP A 76 29.17 10.36 14.20
CA ASP A 76 28.24 9.58 13.39
C ASP A 76 27.82 8.28 14.11
N GLU A 77 27.19 7.38 13.40
CA GLU A 77 26.76 6.08 13.91
C GLU A 77 27.92 5.18 14.38
N SER A 78 29.18 5.49 14.02
CA SER A 78 30.37 4.80 14.51
C SER A 78 30.78 5.19 15.94
N MET A 79 30.16 6.25 16.51
CA MET A 79 30.38 6.78 17.84
C MET A 79 31.90 7.03 18.19
N ASP A 80 32.70 7.35 17.18
CA ASP A 80 34.12 7.63 17.38
C ASP A 80 34.35 9.03 18.01
N THR A 81 34.41 9.08 19.32
CA THR A 81 34.66 10.32 20.09
C THR A 81 36.14 10.65 20.27
N GLU A 82 37.07 9.75 19.96
CA GLU A 82 38.50 9.96 20.14
C GLU A 82 39.02 11.11 19.26
N GLN A 83 38.51 11.21 18.03
CA GLN A 83 38.86 12.27 17.10
C GLN A 83 38.45 13.66 17.59
N MET A 84 37.39 13.73 18.40
CA MET A 84 36.91 15.01 18.96
C MET A 84 37.81 15.60 20.04
N LYS A 85 38.69 14.79 20.65
CA LYS A 85 39.67 15.22 21.65
C LYS A 85 40.87 15.89 21.02
N GLN A 86 41.10 15.74 19.71
CA GLN A 86 42.24 16.32 18.99
C GLN A 86 41.96 17.76 18.56
N PRO A 87 42.98 18.58 18.30
CA PRO A 87 42.83 19.92 17.77
C PRO A 87 42.07 19.89 16.43
N MET A 88 41.12 20.82 16.28
CA MET A 88 40.26 20.95 15.09
C MET A 88 41.09 21.22 13.82
N GLN A 89 40.79 20.48 12.77
CA GLN A 89 41.45 20.63 11.49
C GLN A 89 40.53 21.29 10.42
N PRO A 90 41.06 22.03 9.44
CA PRO A 90 40.28 22.75 8.45
C PRO A 90 39.39 21.85 7.55
N TRP A 91 39.74 20.57 7.41
CA TRP A 91 39.00 19.58 6.61
C TRP A 91 37.93 18.81 7.41
N GLU A 92 37.76 19.14 8.69
CA GLU A 92 36.78 18.47 9.55
C GLU A 92 35.40 19.13 9.41
N PHE A 93 34.34 18.34 9.66
CA PHE A 93 32.95 18.79 9.70
C PHE A 93 32.75 19.95 10.67
N ARG A 94 33.32 19.88 11.87
CA ARG A 94 33.20 20.91 12.93
C ARG A 94 33.85 22.24 12.54
N ALA A 95 34.77 22.24 11.57
CA ALA A 95 35.42 23.45 11.07
C ALA A 95 34.58 24.19 10.01
N LYS A 96 33.50 23.59 9.51
CA LYS A 96 32.67 24.16 8.44
C LYS A 96 31.62 25.10 9.01
N PRO A 97 31.22 26.15 8.24
CA PRO A 97 30.14 27.04 8.63
C PRO A 97 28.82 26.28 8.77
N ALA A 98 27.92 26.80 9.59
CA ALA A 98 26.67 26.13 9.97
C ALA A 98 25.83 25.63 8.79
N TRP A 99 25.69 26.42 7.72
CA TRP A 99 24.92 26.03 6.54
C TRP A 99 25.52 24.84 5.77
N GLN A 100 26.87 24.72 5.71
CA GLN A 100 27.51 23.55 5.12
C GLN A 100 27.30 22.30 5.96
N ARG A 101 27.43 22.43 7.29
CA ARG A 101 27.14 21.34 8.22
C ARG A 101 25.69 20.88 8.10
N LEU A 102 24.74 21.82 8.01
CA LEU A 102 23.34 21.50 7.80
C LEU A 102 23.11 20.69 6.51
N LEU A 103 23.70 21.14 5.38
CA LEU A 103 23.57 20.43 4.12
C LEU A 103 24.22 19.03 4.13
N ILE A 104 25.35 18.86 4.84
CA ILE A 104 25.95 17.54 5.04
C ILE A 104 24.98 16.65 5.83
N MET A 105 24.40 17.15 6.94
CA MET A 105 23.48 16.37 7.79
C MET A 105 22.18 16.03 7.09
N VAL A 106 21.59 16.96 6.35
CA VAL A 106 20.31 16.75 5.66
C VAL A 106 20.51 16.02 4.32
N GLY A 107 21.75 15.86 3.86
CA GLY A 107 22.08 15.29 2.56
C GLY A 107 21.45 13.93 2.31
N GLY A 108 21.54 13.00 3.25
CA GLY A 108 20.94 11.68 3.12
C GLY A 108 19.42 11.72 2.98
N VAL A 109 18.77 12.50 3.85
CA VAL A 109 17.32 12.71 3.83
C VAL A 109 16.85 13.30 2.51
N LEU A 110 17.53 14.36 2.05
CA LEU A 110 17.21 15.04 0.79
C LEU A 110 17.31 14.07 -0.39
N PHE A 111 18.38 13.28 -0.47
CA PHE A 111 18.57 12.35 -1.57
C PHE A 111 17.54 11.21 -1.56
N ASN A 112 17.16 10.69 -0.40
CA ASN A 112 16.08 9.71 -0.31
C ASN A 112 14.74 10.31 -0.75
N PHE A 113 14.44 11.55 -0.36
CA PHE A 113 13.22 12.22 -0.80
C PHE A 113 13.20 12.40 -2.33
N LEU A 114 14.30 12.90 -2.91
CA LEU A 114 14.43 13.06 -4.36
C LEU A 114 14.35 11.72 -5.10
N LEU A 115 14.95 10.66 -4.54
CA LEU A 115 14.86 9.31 -5.09
C LEU A 115 13.41 8.83 -5.13
N ALA A 116 12.66 9.02 -4.05
CA ALA A 116 11.25 8.64 -4.01
C ALA A 116 10.43 9.34 -5.10
N LEU A 117 10.61 10.66 -5.25
CA LEU A 117 9.92 11.44 -6.29
C LEU A 117 10.29 10.96 -7.69
N PHE A 118 11.56 10.64 -7.92
CA PHE A 118 12.04 10.08 -9.17
C PHE A 118 11.43 8.70 -9.45
N ILE A 119 11.44 7.80 -8.47
CA ILE A 119 10.86 6.45 -8.63
C ILE A 119 9.37 6.55 -8.92
N TYR A 120 8.59 7.37 -8.19
CA TYR A 120 7.17 7.56 -8.49
C TYR A 120 6.93 8.11 -9.90
N SER A 121 7.78 9.03 -10.36
CA SER A 121 7.71 9.54 -11.73
C SER A 121 7.94 8.43 -12.76
N MET A 122 8.93 7.56 -12.52
CA MET A 122 9.25 6.45 -13.43
C MET A 122 8.17 5.35 -13.38
N ILE A 123 7.55 5.11 -12.22
CA ILE A 123 6.40 4.21 -12.12
C ILE A 123 5.26 4.72 -13.01
N LEU A 124 4.88 5.99 -12.88
CA LEU A 124 3.81 6.59 -13.68
C LEU A 124 4.12 6.62 -15.17
N PHE A 125 5.38 6.82 -15.54
CA PHE A 125 5.83 6.74 -16.93
C PHE A 125 5.74 5.33 -17.50
N THR A 126 6.14 4.30 -16.71
CA THR A 126 6.27 2.92 -17.20
C THR A 126 4.95 2.17 -17.18
N TRP A 127 4.19 2.31 -16.10
CA TRP A 127 2.94 1.55 -15.88
C TRP A 127 1.68 2.41 -15.94
N GLY A 128 1.83 3.73 -15.90
CA GLY A 128 0.68 4.63 -15.76
C GLY A 128 0.11 4.65 -14.34
N ASP A 129 -1.09 5.21 -14.21
CA ASP A 129 -1.87 5.26 -12.97
C ASP A 129 -3.18 4.53 -13.20
N GLU A 130 -3.31 3.34 -12.65
CA GLU A 130 -4.53 2.53 -12.72
C GLU A 130 -5.32 2.64 -11.42
N TYR A 131 -6.60 2.99 -11.55
CA TYR A 131 -7.49 3.07 -10.40
C TYR A 131 -8.93 2.75 -10.77
N ILE A 132 -9.70 2.37 -9.76
CA ILE A 132 -11.15 2.15 -9.90
C ILE A 132 -11.83 3.40 -9.36
N PRO A 133 -12.58 4.14 -10.21
CA PRO A 133 -13.38 5.26 -9.75
C PRO A 133 -14.50 4.79 -8.82
N VAL A 134 -14.51 5.28 -7.59
CA VAL A 134 -15.48 4.84 -6.57
C VAL A 134 -16.92 5.03 -7.01
N GLN A 135 -17.22 6.16 -7.65
CA GLN A 135 -18.57 6.50 -8.12
C GLN A 135 -19.03 5.67 -9.34
N LYS A 136 -18.12 4.95 -10.00
CA LYS A 136 -18.45 4.09 -11.15
C LYS A 136 -18.58 2.61 -10.78
N ALA A 137 -18.57 2.28 -9.50
CA ALA A 137 -18.84 0.92 -9.03
C ALA A 137 -20.32 0.57 -9.30
N PRO A 138 -20.63 -0.37 -10.20
CA PRO A 138 -22.01 -0.56 -10.69
C PRO A 138 -22.95 -1.09 -9.60
N LEU A 139 -22.42 -1.78 -8.59
CA LEU A 139 -23.18 -2.34 -7.48
C LEU A 139 -22.84 -1.69 -6.12
N GLY A 140 -22.12 -0.54 -6.15
CA GLY A 140 -21.69 0.13 -4.91
C GLY A 140 -20.64 -0.64 -4.12
N MET A 141 -20.71 -0.52 -2.80
CA MET A 141 -19.74 -1.09 -1.86
C MET A 141 -20.41 -2.11 -0.93
N ASP A 142 -19.65 -3.10 -0.49
CA ASP A 142 -19.95 -3.94 0.68
C ASP A 142 -19.22 -3.38 1.90
N PHE A 143 -19.88 -3.34 3.04
CA PHE A 143 -19.37 -2.75 4.26
C PHE A 143 -19.26 -3.80 5.38
N ASN A 144 -18.27 -3.64 6.26
CA ASN A 144 -18.18 -4.46 7.47
C ASN A 144 -19.26 -4.06 8.50
N GLU A 145 -19.42 -4.87 9.55
CA GLU A 145 -20.45 -4.64 10.56
C GLU A 145 -20.24 -3.31 11.32
N THR A 146 -19.00 -2.88 11.51
CA THR A 146 -18.67 -1.59 12.15
C THR A 146 -19.17 -0.41 11.31
N ALA A 147 -19.01 -0.47 9.98
CA ALA A 147 -19.56 0.54 9.07
C ALA A 147 -21.10 0.49 9.01
N LYS A 148 -21.67 -0.71 8.97
CA LYS A 148 -23.15 -0.87 8.98
C LYS A 148 -23.78 -0.33 10.27
N ALA A 149 -23.10 -0.49 11.41
CA ALA A 149 -23.58 0.01 12.70
C ALA A 149 -23.71 1.54 12.76
N ILE A 150 -22.97 2.28 11.93
CA ILE A 150 -23.08 3.76 11.84
C ILE A 150 -23.96 4.23 10.69
N GLY A 151 -24.57 3.30 9.93
CA GLY A 151 -25.59 3.62 8.93
C GLY A 151 -25.20 3.43 7.47
N PHE A 152 -23.99 2.94 7.14
CA PHE A 152 -23.71 2.45 5.78
C PHE A 152 -24.54 1.21 5.46
N ARG A 153 -24.85 0.99 4.19
CA ARG A 153 -25.52 -0.20 3.68
C ARG A 153 -24.80 -0.77 2.50
N ASP A 154 -24.84 -2.09 2.37
CA ASP A 154 -24.32 -2.75 1.18
C ASP A 154 -25.07 -2.25 -0.06
N GLY A 155 -24.32 -1.88 -1.09
CA GLY A 155 -24.85 -1.23 -2.28
C GLY A 155 -24.74 0.30 -2.29
N ASP A 156 -24.42 0.96 -1.18
CA ASP A 156 -24.17 2.41 -1.19
C ASP A 156 -22.99 2.74 -2.13
N ILE A 157 -23.16 3.74 -2.98
CA ILE A 157 -22.09 4.32 -3.80
C ILE A 157 -21.55 5.54 -3.05
N LEU A 158 -20.28 5.53 -2.72
CA LEU A 158 -19.63 6.64 -2.00
C LEU A 158 -19.46 7.85 -2.93
N ILE A 159 -19.97 9.01 -2.52
CA ILE A 159 -19.94 10.24 -3.32
C ILE A 159 -18.90 11.24 -2.81
N SER A 160 -18.95 11.62 -1.53
CA SER A 160 -18.06 12.64 -0.96
C SER A 160 -17.91 12.51 0.55
N ALA A 161 -16.80 13.05 1.09
CA ALA A 161 -16.57 13.25 2.51
C ALA A 161 -16.55 14.76 2.79
N ASP A 162 -17.44 15.26 3.65
CA ASP A 162 -17.59 16.71 3.95
C ASP A 162 -17.66 17.59 2.68
N GLY A 163 -18.31 17.10 1.62
CA GLY A 163 -18.44 17.76 0.34
C GLY A 163 -17.25 17.61 -0.63
N VAL A 164 -16.16 16.97 -0.22
CA VAL A 164 -15.01 16.64 -1.09
C VAL A 164 -15.30 15.32 -1.81
N PRO A 165 -15.39 15.30 -3.14
CA PRO A 165 -15.73 14.09 -3.88
C PRO A 165 -14.68 12.99 -3.74
N PHE A 166 -15.13 11.74 -3.67
CA PHE A 166 -14.23 10.59 -3.80
C PHE A 166 -13.93 10.33 -5.28
N GLU A 167 -12.66 10.33 -5.65
CA GLU A 167 -12.24 10.06 -7.03
C GLU A 167 -11.94 8.58 -7.25
N ARG A 168 -11.18 7.99 -6.33
CA ARG A 168 -10.62 6.63 -6.47
C ARG A 168 -10.69 5.82 -5.17
N TYR A 169 -10.68 4.52 -5.32
CA TYR A 169 -10.52 3.59 -4.22
C TYR A 169 -9.03 3.33 -4.00
N ASP A 170 -8.45 4.02 -3.03
CA ASP A 170 -7.03 3.91 -2.64
C ASP A 170 -6.87 3.94 -1.11
N GLY A 171 -5.62 3.93 -0.63
CA GLY A 171 -5.33 3.96 0.81
C GLY A 171 -5.84 5.20 1.54
N ASP A 172 -6.07 6.31 0.82
CA ASP A 172 -6.55 7.55 1.41
C ASP A 172 -8.07 7.59 1.58
N LEU A 173 -8.82 6.74 0.87
CA LEU A 173 -10.28 6.69 0.95
C LEU A 173 -10.74 6.46 2.38
N LEU A 174 -10.17 5.45 3.07
CA LEU A 174 -10.52 5.13 4.45
C LEU A 174 -10.24 6.30 5.39
N THR A 175 -9.06 6.90 5.26
CA THR A 175 -8.67 8.07 6.08
C THR A 175 -9.60 9.25 5.83
N SER A 176 -9.96 9.51 4.57
CA SER A 176 -10.90 10.57 4.19
C SER A 176 -12.30 10.34 4.77
N ILE A 177 -12.77 9.09 4.81
CA ILE A 177 -14.05 8.73 5.45
C ILE A 177 -13.98 8.95 6.96
N VAL A 178 -12.94 8.42 7.61
CA VAL A 178 -12.82 8.43 9.09
C VAL A 178 -12.58 9.83 9.65
N ASP A 179 -11.90 10.69 8.90
CA ASP A 179 -11.62 12.07 9.29
C ASP A 179 -12.78 13.04 8.99
N ALA A 180 -13.79 12.60 8.22
CA ALA A 180 -14.95 13.38 7.90
C ALA A 180 -15.97 13.41 9.06
N ARG A 181 -16.82 14.42 9.07
CA ARG A 181 -18.01 14.46 9.93
C ARG A 181 -19.18 13.72 9.27
N GLN A 182 -19.25 13.80 7.96
CA GLN A 182 -20.35 13.26 7.16
C GLN A 182 -19.84 12.72 5.84
N VAL A 183 -20.35 11.55 5.45
CA VAL A 183 -20.14 10.96 4.13
C VAL A 183 -21.46 10.96 3.38
N SER A 184 -21.44 11.52 2.17
CA SER A 184 -22.59 11.45 1.25
C SER A 184 -22.49 10.18 0.41
N VAL A 185 -23.60 9.47 0.28
CA VAL A 185 -23.72 8.24 -0.51
C VAL A 185 -24.93 8.33 -1.43
N LEU A 186 -24.89 7.57 -2.53
CA LEU A 186 -26.08 7.31 -3.35
C LEU A 186 -26.59 5.92 -2.96
N ARG A 187 -27.80 5.85 -2.42
CA ARG A 187 -28.48 4.65 -1.92
C ARG A 187 -29.76 4.43 -2.71
N ASP A 188 -29.86 3.32 -3.42
CA ASP A 188 -31.04 3.01 -4.25
C ASP A 188 -31.41 4.15 -5.23
N GLY A 189 -30.43 4.92 -5.71
CA GLY A 189 -30.60 6.07 -6.58
C GLY A 189 -30.93 7.39 -5.88
N GLU A 190 -31.05 7.40 -4.55
CA GLU A 190 -31.32 8.61 -3.75
C GLU A 190 -30.10 9.03 -2.94
N ALA A 191 -29.92 10.33 -2.75
CA ALA A 191 -28.85 10.87 -1.93
C ALA A 191 -29.13 10.61 -0.43
N ALA A 192 -28.16 10.03 0.26
CA ALA A 192 -28.22 9.81 1.69
C ALA A 192 -26.91 10.29 2.36
N SER A 193 -26.96 10.50 3.67
CA SER A 193 -25.81 10.94 4.45
C SER A 193 -25.56 10.04 5.64
N VAL A 194 -24.32 9.68 5.85
CA VAL A 194 -23.87 8.90 7.02
C VAL A 194 -22.96 9.78 7.88
N TYR A 195 -23.29 9.92 9.15
CA TYR A 195 -22.48 10.67 10.12
C TYR A 195 -21.40 9.77 10.72
N ILE A 196 -20.18 10.25 10.72
CA ILE A 196 -19.01 9.50 11.18
C ILE A 196 -18.71 9.87 12.62
N PRO A 197 -18.68 8.94 13.58
CA PRO A 197 -18.31 9.23 14.96
C PRO A 197 -16.82 9.51 15.09
N GLU A 198 -16.43 10.35 16.04
CA GLU A 198 -15.03 10.76 16.26
C GLU A 198 -14.10 9.58 16.61
N ASP A 199 -14.63 8.52 17.20
CA ASP A 199 -13.90 7.30 17.58
C ASP A 199 -13.85 6.25 16.45
N MET A 200 -14.31 6.57 15.24
CA MET A 200 -14.45 5.60 14.13
C MET A 200 -13.15 4.86 13.83
N MET A 201 -12.01 5.56 13.79
CA MET A 201 -10.73 4.90 13.54
C MET A 201 -10.40 3.85 14.62
N ASN A 202 -10.67 4.16 15.90
CA ASN A 202 -10.41 3.22 16.98
C ASN A 202 -11.29 1.96 16.85
N ARG A 203 -12.55 2.12 16.45
CA ARG A 203 -13.45 1.00 16.15
C ARG A 203 -12.91 0.13 15.03
N LEU A 204 -12.42 0.74 13.95
CA LEU A 204 -11.86 0.00 12.82
C LEU A 204 -10.54 -0.69 13.15
N LEU A 205 -9.68 -0.07 13.94
CA LEU A 205 -8.43 -0.68 14.42
C LEU A 205 -8.68 -1.90 15.31
N ALA A 206 -9.80 -1.89 16.06
CA ALA A 206 -10.23 -3.04 16.88
C ALA A 206 -10.84 -4.17 16.04
N ASP A 207 -11.44 -3.83 14.90
CA ASP A 207 -12.18 -4.75 14.04
C ASP A 207 -11.30 -5.30 12.91
N SER A 208 -10.22 -5.86 13.03
CA SER A 208 -9.25 -6.41 12.03
C SER A 208 -9.80 -6.78 10.62
N VAL A 209 -10.99 -6.27 10.24
CA VAL A 209 -11.70 -6.51 8.99
C VAL A 209 -11.69 -5.24 8.13
N ARG A 210 -11.56 -5.41 6.81
CA ARG A 210 -11.61 -4.30 5.87
C ARG A 210 -12.92 -3.53 5.99
N PHE A 211 -12.87 -2.19 6.09
CA PHE A 211 -14.02 -1.29 6.24
C PHE A 211 -15.06 -1.45 5.12
N ALA A 212 -14.60 -1.40 3.87
CA ALA A 212 -15.43 -1.53 2.69
C ALA A 212 -14.67 -2.23 1.56
N SER A 213 -15.40 -2.84 0.64
CA SER A 213 -14.89 -3.40 -0.60
C SER A 213 -15.89 -3.18 -1.73
N PHE A 214 -15.42 -3.18 -2.98
CA PHE A 214 -16.33 -3.11 -4.10
C PHE A 214 -17.27 -4.31 -4.14
N ARG A 215 -18.57 -4.04 -4.36
CA ARG A 215 -19.50 -5.07 -4.78
C ARG A 215 -19.29 -5.37 -6.26
N PHE A 216 -19.25 -6.62 -6.62
CA PHE A 216 -19.16 -7.04 -8.00
C PHE A 216 -20.10 -8.22 -8.27
N PRO A 217 -20.54 -8.40 -9.54
CA PRO A 217 -21.50 -9.42 -9.87
C PRO A 217 -20.93 -10.82 -9.64
N TYR A 218 -21.82 -11.76 -9.32
CA TYR A 218 -21.44 -13.17 -9.22
C TYR A 218 -21.43 -13.80 -10.62
N VAL A 219 -20.29 -13.74 -11.29
CA VAL A 219 -20.12 -14.27 -12.65
C VAL A 219 -19.47 -15.65 -12.60
N VAL A 220 -20.07 -16.63 -13.27
CA VAL A 220 -19.54 -17.99 -13.37
C VAL A 220 -18.25 -17.99 -14.18
N ASP A 221 -17.13 -18.35 -13.55
CA ASP A 221 -15.83 -18.50 -14.20
C ASP A 221 -15.55 -19.95 -14.61
N SER A 222 -15.92 -20.90 -13.75
CA SER A 222 -15.88 -22.32 -14.06
C SER A 222 -16.93 -23.11 -13.28
N LEU A 223 -17.27 -24.28 -13.80
CA LEU A 223 -18.20 -25.20 -13.17
C LEU A 223 -17.45 -26.48 -12.74
N ILE A 224 -17.73 -26.93 -11.52
CA ILE A 224 -17.13 -28.14 -10.98
C ILE A 224 -17.96 -29.33 -11.46
N VAL A 225 -17.31 -30.24 -12.16
CA VAL A 225 -17.96 -31.46 -12.69
C VAL A 225 -18.50 -32.32 -11.55
N GLY A 226 -19.74 -32.78 -11.71
CA GLY A 226 -20.42 -33.58 -10.69
C GLY A 226 -21.18 -32.77 -9.64
N TYR A 227 -21.15 -31.44 -9.71
CA TYR A 227 -21.94 -30.56 -8.87
C TYR A 227 -23.24 -30.11 -9.56
N PRO A 228 -24.23 -29.67 -8.76
CA PRO A 228 -25.58 -29.37 -9.25
C PRO A 228 -25.65 -28.33 -10.38
N ALA A 229 -24.85 -27.26 -10.31
CA ALA A 229 -24.89 -26.15 -11.27
C ALA A 229 -24.61 -26.59 -12.71
N ALA A 230 -23.65 -27.50 -12.90
CA ALA A 230 -23.31 -28.03 -14.21
C ALA A 230 -24.47 -28.85 -14.81
N SER A 231 -25.14 -29.65 -13.98
CA SER A 231 -26.29 -30.49 -14.40
C SER A 231 -27.56 -29.66 -14.60
N ALA A 232 -27.70 -28.53 -13.91
CA ALA A 232 -28.83 -27.64 -14.02
C ALA A 232 -28.78 -26.73 -15.26
N GLY A 233 -27.65 -26.69 -16.00
CA GLY A 233 -27.52 -25.93 -17.25
C GLY A 233 -26.92 -24.53 -17.10
N LEU A 234 -26.31 -24.18 -15.95
CA LEU A 234 -25.47 -22.99 -15.84
C LEU A 234 -24.26 -23.11 -16.79
N GLN A 235 -23.78 -21.98 -17.27
CA GLN A 235 -22.65 -21.90 -18.20
C GLN A 235 -21.62 -20.87 -17.72
N VAL A 236 -20.38 -21.05 -18.17
CA VAL A 236 -19.33 -20.05 -17.96
C VAL A 236 -19.75 -18.71 -18.59
N GLY A 237 -19.63 -17.64 -17.85
CA GLY A 237 -20.04 -16.30 -18.23
C GLY A 237 -21.43 -15.88 -17.75
N ASP A 238 -22.25 -16.81 -17.23
CA ASP A 238 -23.54 -16.45 -16.62
C ASP A 238 -23.30 -15.51 -15.43
N SER A 239 -24.06 -14.42 -15.36
CA SER A 239 -24.07 -13.51 -14.22
C SER A 239 -25.28 -13.79 -13.35
N ILE A 240 -25.06 -14.40 -12.18
CA ILE A 240 -26.13 -14.70 -11.22
C ILE A 240 -26.49 -13.40 -10.50
N THR A 241 -27.75 -12.99 -10.60
CA THR A 241 -28.23 -11.70 -10.07
C THR A 241 -29.18 -11.85 -8.88
N HIS A 242 -29.89 -13.00 -8.76
CA HIS A 242 -30.81 -13.26 -7.64
C HIS A 242 -30.69 -14.72 -7.18
N LEU A 243 -30.89 -14.89 -5.88
CA LEU A 243 -31.05 -16.18 -5.20
C LEU A 243 -32.42 -16.14 -4.50
N ASP A 244 -33.36 -17.02 -4.89
CA ASP A 244 -34.73 -17.07 -4.39
C ASP A 244 -35.46 -15.72 -4.42
N GLY A 245 -35.27 -14.98 -5.53
CA GLY A 245 -35.88 -13.67 -5.74
C GLY A 245 -35.17 -12.51 -5.02
N LYS A 246 -34.19 -12.77 -4.17
CA LYS A 246 -33.38 -11.75 -3.50
C LYS A 246 -32.18 -11.39 -4.37
N SER A 247 -32.00 -10.10 -4.66
CA SER A 247 -30.82 -9.60 -5.37
C SER A 247 -29.54 -9.91 -4.62
N ILE A 248 -28.53 -10.42 -5.32
CA ILE A 248 -27.25 -10.83 -4.75
C ILE A 248 -26.07 -10.31 -5.58
N ALA A 249 -24.96 -10.07 -4.88
CA ALA A 249 -23.65 -9.90 -5.42
C ALA A 249 -22.73 -11.06 -4.98
N TYR A 250 -21.45 -11.00 -5.34
CA TYR A 250 -20.50 -12.07 -5.08
C TYR A 250 -20.42 -12.51 -3.60
N TYR A 251 -20.32 -11.54 -2.69
CA TYR A 251 -20.20 -11.84 -1.25
C TYR A 251 -21.52 -12.33 -0.64
N ASP A 252 -22.63 -11.76 -1.09
CA ASP A 252 -23.98 -12.14 -0.61
C ASP A 252 -24.30 -13.61 -0.87
N PHE A 253 -23.89 -14.13 -2.04
CA PHE A 253 -24.18 -15.52 -2.38
C PHE A 253 -23.58 -16.48 -1.35
N LYS A 254 -22.31 -16.30 -1.01
CA LYS A 254 -21.60 -17.15 -0.03
C LYS A 254 -22.23 -17.03 1.36
N GLU A 255 -22.57 -15.81 1.76
CA GLU A 255 -23.18 -15.55 3.06
C GLU A 255 -24.57 -16.20 3.18
N GLU A 256 -25.38 -16.08 2.14
CA GLU A 256 -26.74 -16.66 2.11
C GLU A 256 -26.70 -18.19 2.12
N MET A 257 -25.79 -18.80 1.37
CA MET A 257 -25.60 -20.25 1.39
C MET A 257 -25.14 -20.76 2.77
N LEU A 258 -24.25 -19.99 3.44
CA LEU A 258 -23.83 -20.31 4.81
C LEU A 258 -24.97 -20.17 5.83
N LYS A 259 -25.82 -19.15 5.70
CA LYS A 259 -27.05 -18.99 6.51
C LYS A 259 -27.99 -20.18 6.36
N ARG A 260 -28.20 -20.65 5.12
CA ARG A 260 -29.00 -21.83 4.83
C ARG A 260 -28.44 -23.09 5.48
N LYS A 261 -27.13 -23.30 5.36
CA LYS A 261 -26.44 -24.44 6.00
C LYS A 261 -26.63 -24.42 7.53
N LYS A 262 -26.46 -23.26 8.17
CA LYS A 262 -26.65 -23.12 9.63
C LYS A 262 -28.09 -23.34 10.06
N ALA A 263 -29.04 -22.93 9.23
CA ALA A 263 -30.47 -23.07 9.51
C ALA A 263 -31.03 -24.47 9.12
N ASN A 264 -30.21 -25.35 8.53
CA ASN A 264 -30.65 -26.61 7.94
C ASN A 264 -31.88 -26.43 7.02
N ALA A 265 -31.82 -25.38 6.17
CA ALA A 265 -32.93 -24.98 5.32
C ALA A 265 -33.10 -25.93 4.11
N SER A 266 -34.09 -25.67 3.24
CA SER A 266 -34.27 -26.44 2.01
C SER A 266 -33.02 -26.38 1.13
N HIS A 267 -32.67 -27.50 0.54
CA HIS A 267 -31.64 -27.62 -0.49
C HIS A 267 -32.07 -27.09 -1.84
N GLU A 268 -33.36 -26.86 -2.05
CA GLU A 268 -33.86 -26.24 -3.28
C GLU A 268 -33.53 -24.75 -3.31
N VAL A 269 -32.95 -24.30 -4.43
CA VAL A 269 -32.59 -22.90 -4.68
C VAL A 269 -33.02 -22.52 -6.09
N THR A 270 -33.51 -21.30 -6.23
CA THR A 270 -33.87 -20.70 -7.51
C THR A 270 -32.87 -19.56 -7.82
N LEU A 271 -32.17 -19.68 -8.92
CA LEU A 271 -31.23 -18.69 -9.39
C LEU A 271 -31.79 -17.91 -10.57
N THR A 272 -31.74 -16.58 -10.51
CA THR A 272 -31.92 -15.73 -11.68
C THR A 272 -30.56 -15.33 -12.19
N TYR A 273 -30.32 -15.49 -13.48
CA TYR A 273 -29.03 -15.17 -14.09
C TYR A 273 -29.23 -14.43 -15.43
N VAL A 274 -28.19 -13.72 -15.85
CA VAL A 274 -28.14 -13.04 -17.16
C VAL A 274 -27.10 -13.76 -18.01
N ARG A 275 -27.53 -14.23 -19.19
CA ARG A 275 -26.72 -14.87 -20.23
C ARG A 275 -26.86 -14.09 -21.53
N ASN A 276 -25.75 -13.55 -22.06
CA ASN A 276 -25.75 -12.75 -23.30
C ASN A 276 -26.80 -11.62 -23.31
N GLY A 277 -27.04 -10.97 -22.17
CA GLY A 277 -27.99 -9.90 -22.00
C GLY A 277 -29.47 -10.35 -21.82
N VAL A 278 -29.72 -11.65 -21.83
CA VAL A 278 -31.07 -12.20 -21.57
C VAL A 278 -31.14 -12.70 -20.13
N THR A 279 -32.15 -12.30 -19.39
CA THR A 279 -32.42 -12.78 -18.04
C THR A 279 -33.23 -14.06 -18.11
N ASP A 280 -32.78 -15.08 -17.34
CA ASP A 280 -33.45 -16.36 -17.23
C ASP A 280 -33.40 -16.87 -15.79
N THR A 281 -34.16 -17.90 -15.48
CA THR A 281 -34.26 -18.45 -14.11
C THR A 281 -34.19 -19.96 -14.18
N LEU A 282 -33.47 -20.56 -13.24
CA LEU A 282 -33.39 -22.00 -13.08
C LEU A 282 -33.50 -22.40 -11.60
N SER A 283 -34.13 -23.55 -11.34
CA SER A 283 -34.18 -24.15 -9.99
C SER A 283 -33.32 -25.40 -9.97
N MET A 284 -32.63 -25.61 -8.84
CA MET A 284 -31.79 -26.79 -8.62
C MET A 284 -31.75 -27.15 -7.15
N MET A 285 -31.34 -28.39 -6.86
CA MET A 285 -30.98 -28.82 -5.52
C MET A 285 -29.50 -28.59 -5.27
N THR A 286 -29.11 -28.03 -4.14
CA THR A 286 -27.69 -28.00 -3.70
C THR A 286 -27.23 -29.40 -3.29
N ASN A 287 -25.90 -29.60 -3.18
CA ASN A 287 -25.37 -30.81 -2.53
C ASN A 287 -25.63 -30.81 -1.00
N ALA A 288 -25.23 -31.88 -0.33
CA ALA A 288 -25.38 -32.02 1.13
C ALA A 288 -24.68 -30.92 1.93
N ASP A 289 -23.68 -30.26 1.35
CA ASP A 289 -22.92 -29.16 1.96
C ASP A 289 -23.46 -27.78 1.61
N TYR A 290 -24.61 -27.68 0.94
CA TYR A 290 -25.19 -26.44 0.45
C TYR A 290 -24.31 -25.74 -0.62
N GLU A 291 -23.65 -26.52 -1.44
CA GLU A 291 -22.83 -26.01 -2.53
C GLU A 291 -23.47 -26.30 -3.90
N ILE A 292 -23.30 -25.41 -4.86
CA ILE A 292 -23.76 -25.59 -6.22
C ILE A 292 -22.64 -25.95 -7.22
N GLY A 293 -21.36 -25.78 -6.80
CA GLY A 293 -20.19 -26.13 -7.62
C GLY A 293 -19.85 -25.09 -8.67
N VAL A 294 -19.94 -23.81 -8.34
CA VAL A 294 -19.52 -22.69 -9.17
C VAL A 294 -18.27 -22.06 -8.60
N ALA A 295 -17.20 -21.95 -9.39
CA ALA A 295 -16.12 -21.01 -9.13
C ALA A 295 -16.49 -19.67 -9.79
N ALA A 296 -16.61 -18.63 -8.97
CA ALA A 296 -16.95 -17.30 -9.47
C ALA A 296 -15.70 -16.53 -9.90
N ARG A 297 -15.86 -15.66 -10.88
CA ARG A 297 -14.81 -14.77 -11.35
C ARG A 297 -14.48 -13.74 -10.26
N THR A 298 -13.19 -13.60 -9.95
CA THR A 298 -12.69 -12.65 -8.95
C THR A 298 -11.72 -11.62 -9.53
N ALA A 299 -11.43 -11.69 -10.84
CA ALA A 299 -10.58 -10.72 -11.52
C ALA A 299 -11.27 -9.36 -11.59
N THR A 300 -10.87 -8.44 -10.73
CA THR A 300 -11.50 -7.12 -10.57
C THR A 300 -11.37 -6.24 -11.80
N ASP A 301 -10.28 -6.37 -12.55
CA ASP A 301 -10.05 -5.69 -13.83
C ASP A 301 -11.08 -6.02 -14.92
N LYS A 302 -11.71 -7.21 -14.83
CA LYS A 302 -12.76 -7.66 -15.75
C LYS A 302 -14.18 -7.38 -15.25
N LEU A 303 -14.33 -7.05 -13.98
CA LEU A 303 -15.63 -6.87 -13.32
C LEU A 303 -15.93 -5.42 -12.95
N LEU A 304 -14.89 -4.59 -12.83
CA LEU A 304 -15.00 -3.19 -12.43
C LEU A 304 -14.41 -2.28 -13.50
N PRO A 305 -14.90 -1.05 -13.63
CA PRO A 305 -14.39 -0.08 -14.59
C PRO A 305 -13.03 0.46 -14.14
N VAL A 306 -11.94 -0.21 -14.53
CA VAL A 306 -10.59 0.28 -14.30
C VAL A 306 -10.28 1.41 -15.27
N VAL A 307 -9.85 2.55 -14.74
CA VAL A 307 -9.35 3.68 -15.52
C VAL A 307 -7.83 3.65 -15.47
N ARG A 308 -7.19 3.68 -16.63
CA ARG A 308 -5.74 3.80 -16.78
C ARG A 308 -5.40 5.15 -17.37
N LYS A 309 -4.59 5.92 -16.66
CA LYS A 309 -4.04 7.19 -17.11
C LYS A 309 -2.57 7.02 -17.45
N GLU A 310 -2.24 7.20 -18.71
CA GLU A 310 -0.85 7.14 -19.18
C GLU A 310 -0.16 8.51 -19.10
N TYR A 311 1.12 8.51 -18.84
CA TYR A 311 1.94 9.70 -18.74
C TYR A 311 3.12 9.64 -19.72
N SER A 312 3.37 10.72 -20.45
CA SER A 312 4.63 10.87 -21.18
C SER A 312 5.79 11.05 -20.18
N PHE A 313 7.03 10.85 -20.65
CA PHE A 313 8.21 11.02 -19.80
C PHE A 313 8.20 12.37 -19.06
N LEU A 314 7.97 13.49 -19.76
CA LEU A 314 7.97 14.81 -19.12
C LEU A 314 6.77 15.03 -18.18
N SER A 315 5.59 14.57 -18.55
CA SER A 315 4.39 14.73 -17.72
C SER A 315 4.39 13.84 -16.48
N SER A 316 5.18 12.76 -16.45
CA SER A 316 5.31 11.88 -15.30
C SER A 316 5.99 12.56 -14.11
N PHE A 317 6.90 13.54 -14.32
CA PHE A 317 7.58 14.22 -13.21
C PHE A 317 6.65 15.04 -12.32
N PRO A 318 5.83 15.97 -12.82
CA PRO A 318 4.88 16.68 -11.94
C PRO A 318 3.87 15.74 -11.31
N ALA A 319 3.43 14.67 -12.01
CA ALA A 319 2.53 13.68 -11.47
C ALA A 319 3.19 12.85 -10.36
N GLY A 320 4.44 12.42 -10.55
CA GLY A 320 5.22 11.68 -9.54
C GLY A 320 5.51 12.52 -8.29
N VAL A 321 5.83 13.81 -8.48
CA VAL A 321 5.96 14.75 -7.34
C VAL A 321 4.64 14.86 -6.58
N SER A 322 3.51 15.02 -7.29
CA SER A 322 2.19 15.07 -6.67
C SER A 322 1.89 13.78 -5.88
N LEU A 323 2.17 12.61 -6.47
CA LEU A 323 1.98 11.32 -5.82
C LEU A 323 2.86 11.18 -4.57
N GLY A 324 4.15 11.55 -4.66
CA GLY A 324 5.08 11.49 -3.53
C GLY A 324 4.66 12.42 -2.37
N VAL A 325 4.25 13.65 -2.68
CA VAL A 325 3.74 14.60 -1.67
C VAL A 325 2.43 14.09 -1.04
N LYS A 326 1.53 13.52 -1.86
CA LYS A 326 0.28 12.89 -1.37
C LYS A 326 0.61 11.73 -0.42
N THR A 327 1.54 10.85 -0.79
CA THR A 327 1.98 9.71 0.04
C THR A 327 2.57 10.20 1.37
N LEU A 328 3.43 11.22 1.34
CA LEU A 328 3.99 11.81 2.57
C LEU A 328 2.90 12.40 3.48
N LYS A 329 1.97 13.18 2.91
CA LYS A 329 0.85 13.75 3.67
C LYS A 329 -0.02 12.66 4.29
N GLY A 330 -0.34 11.61 3.54
CA GLY A 330 -1.11 10.46 4.03
C GLY A 330 -0.39 9.76 5.19
N TYR A 331 0.92 9.50 5.05
CA TYR A 331 1.73 8.89 6.10
C TYR A 331 1.76 9.75 7.40
N VAL A 332 2.04 11.05 7.26
CA VAL A 332 2.02 11.98 8.40
C VAL A 332 0.63 12.06 9.05
N GLY A 333 -0.43 12.12 8.24
CA GLY A 333 -1.81 12.10 8.73
C GLY A 333 -2.16 10.83 9.53
N GLN A 334 -1.61 9.69 9.13
CA GLN A 334 -1.82 8.42 9.83
C GLN A 334 -1.04 8.31 11.15
N MET A 335 0.04 9.07 11.33
CA MET A 335 0.83 9.03 12.56
C MET A 335 0.03 9.39 13.82
N LYS A 336 -1.00 10.26 13.71
CA LYS A 336 -1.89 10.58 14.83
C LYS A 336 -2.56 9.33 15.44
N TYR A 337 -2.80 8.30 14.63
CA TYR A 337 -3.43 7.07 15.07
C TYR A 337 -2.46 6.09 15.74
N LEU A 338 -1.15 6.17 15.43
CA LEU A 338 -0.12 5.34 16.07
C LEU A 338 0.01 5.61 17.56
N PHE A 339 -0.34 6.83 17.99
CA PHE A 339 -0.35 7.20 19.42
C PHE A 339 -1.61 6.76 20.16
N SER A 340 -2.59 6.14 19.49
CA SER A 340 -3.73 5.52 20.15
C SER A 340 -3.34 4.16 20.75
N LYS A 341 -4.09 3.70 21.76
CA LYS A 341 -3.83 2.42 22.41
C LYS A 341 -3.90 1.23 21.46
N GLU A 342 -4.82 1.28 20.50
CA GLU A 342 -5.05 0.26 19.49
C GLU A 342 -4.00 0.35 18.37
N GLY A 343 -3.65 1.55 17.92
CA GLY A 343 -2.63 1.78 16.90
C GLY A 343 -1.23 1.36 17.35
N ALA A 344 -0.88 1.61 18.61
CA ALA A 344 0.40 1.17 19.18
C ALA A 344 0.60 -0.35 19.12
N LYS A 345 -0.47 -1.14 19.17
CA LYS A 345 -0.41 -2.61 19.03
C LYS A 345 -0.13 -3.08 17.60
N GLN A 346 -0.33 -2.20 16.60
CA GLN A 346 -0.09 -2.51 15.19
C GLN A 346 1.30 -2.12 14.72
N LEU A 347 2.11 -1.47 15.58
CA LEU A 347 3.51 -1.20 15.28
C LEU A 347 4.27 -2.50 15.09
N GLY A 348 4.68 -2.76 13.87
CA GLY A 348 5.41 -3.97 13.49
C GLY A 348 6.91 -3.70 13.34
N GLY A 349 7.71 -4.75 13.58
CA GLY A 349 9.15 -4.74 13.32
C GLY A 349 9.48 -5.05 11.84
N PHE A 350 10.75 -5.36 11.56
CA PHE A 350 11.25 -5.70 10.22
C PHE A 350 10.45 -6.81 9.50
N GLY A 351 9.87 -7.76 10.25
CA GLY A 351 9.01 -8.80 9.67
C GLY A 351 7.73 -8.23 9.05
N THR A 352 7.11 -7.23 9.71
CA THR A 352 5.92 -6.55 9.20
C THR A 352 6.28 -5.71 7.97
N ILE A 353 7.40 -4.97 8.00
CA ILE A 353 7.89 -4.22 6.84
C ILE A 353 8.17 -5.18 5.66
N GLY A 354 8.78 -6.35 5.92
CA GLY A 354 8.98 -7.37 4.88
C GLY A 354 7.68 -7.92 4.30
N SER A 355 6.59 -7.95 5.07
CA SER A 355 5.30 -8.47 4.63
C SER A 355 4.57 -7.57 3.63
N ILE A 356 4.94 -6.28 3.53
CA ILE A 356 4.37 -5.36 2.52
C ILE A 356 4.82 -5.68 1.10
N PHE A 357 5.96 -6.38 0.94
CA PHE A 357 6.41 -6.84 -0.36
C PHE A 357 5.63 -8.09 -0.80
N PRO A 358 5.32 -8.25 -2.11
CA PRO A 358 4.58 -9.39 -2.61
C PRO A 358 5.35 -10.71 -2.44
N ALA A 359 4.61 -11.83 -2.32
CA ALA A 359 5.20 -13.16 -2.21
C ALA A 359 5.84 -13.64 -3.52
N THR A 360 5.34 -13.15 -4.65
CA THR A 360 5.87 -13.34 -6.00
C THR A 360 6.60 -12.09 -6.44
N TRP A 361 7.51 -12.22 -7.41
CA TRP A 361 8.25 -11.07 -7.92
C TRP A 361 7.35 -10.20 -8.79
N ASP A 362 7.24 -8.92 -8.42
CA ASP A 362 6.50 -7.90 -9.16
C ASP A 362 7.31 -6.60 -9.15
N TRP A 363 7.77 -6.17 -10.32
CA TRP A 363 8.61 -4.98 -10.45
C TRP A 363 7.86 -3.70 -10.13
N HIS A 364 6.57 -3.58 -10.48
CA HIS A 364 5.75 -2.42 -10.16
C HIS A 364 5.63 -2.25 -8.64
N GLN A 365 5.23 -3.32 -7.95
CA GLN A 365 5.10 -3.32 -6.48
C GLN A 365 6.45 -3.13 -5.78
N PHE A 366 7.53 -3.73 -6.30
CA PHE A 366 8.87 -3.54 -5.76
C PHE A 366 9.28 -2.06 -5.76
N TRP A 367 9.14 -1.37 -6.90
CA TRP A 367 9.50 0.04 -7.01
C TRP A 367 8.56 0.94 -6.21
N TYR A 368 7.25 0.62 -6.19
CA TYR A 368 6.28 1.36 -5.39
C TYR A 368 6.62 1.29 -3.89
N MET A 369 6.90 0.10 -3.37
CA MET A 369 7.29 -0.09 -1.96
C MET A 369 8.65 0.56 -1.66
N THR A 370 9.61 0.51 -2.59
CA THR A 370 10.90 1.17 -2.45
C THR A 370 10.75 2.69 -2.35
N ALA A 371 9.93 3.31 -3.20
CA ALA A 371 9.62 4.74 -3.13
C ALA A 371 8.93 5.11 -1.82
N PHE A 372 7.97 4.29 -1.37
CA PHE A 372 7.26 4.47 -0.11
C PHE A 372 8.23 4.43 1.09
N LEU A 373 9.08 3.41 1.16
CA LEU A 373 10.11 3.30 2.22
C LEU A 373 11.10 4.47 2.15
N SER A 374 11.45 4.95 0.96
CA SER A 374 12.33 6.11 0.79
C SER A 374 11.73 7.38 1.40
N ILE A 375 10.42 7.62 1.23
CA ILE A 375 9.70 8.74 1.86
C ILE A 375 9.68 8.59 3.38
N ILE A 376 9.38 7.38 3.88
CA ILE A 376 9.37 7.10 5.33
C ILE A 376 10.74 7.37 5.93
N LEU A 377 11.81 6.83 5.34
CA LEU A 377 13.18 7.05 5.81
C LEU A 377 13.55 8.54 5.77
N ALA A 378 13.17 9.25 4.71
CA ALA A 378 13.40 10.69 4.64
C ALA A 378 12.67 11.44 5.77
N PHE A 379 11.44 11.09 6.08
CA PHE A 379 10.65 11.72 7.14
C PHE A 379 11.16 11.37 8.55
N MET A 380 11.52 10.11 8.79
CA MET A 380 11.93 9.63 10.13
C MET A 380 13.33 10.10 10.53
N ASN A 381 14.15 10.53 9.57
CA ASN A 381 15.53 11.00 9.79
C ASN A 381 15.67 12.54 9.78
N ILE A 382 14.55 13.28 9.74
CA ILE A 382 14.53 14.75 9.94
C ILE A 382 14.42 15.04 11.42
#